data_3c7ac59e8dfcf90d876a8d3cb8345e47
#
_entry.id   3c7ac59e8dfcf90d876a8d3cb8345e47
#
_cell.length_a   1.000
_cell.length_b   1.000
_cell.length_c   1.000
_cell.angle_alpha   90.00
_cell.angle_beta   90.00
_cell.angle_gamma   90.00
#
_symmetry.space_group_name_H-M   'P 1'
#
loop_
_entity.id
_entity.type
_entity.pdbx_description
1 polymer ?
#
loop_
_entity_poly.entity_id
_entity_poly.type
_entity_poly.pdbx_seq_one_letter_code
_entity_poly.pdbx_strand_id
1 'polypeptide(L)' 'MIEMVFALLLIQDHKIIEHRYNESLSSCMKARRNAMKDRSPTDRVVFKCIQSKANIEVYMGEKKILSLILD' A
#
# COMPACT_ATOMS: atom_id res chain seq x y z
N MET A 1 13.82 -5.34 8.78
CA MET A 1 12.87 -5.93 9.74
C MET A 1 11.64 -6.42 8.98
N ILE A 2 11.22 -7.63 9.27
CA ILE A 2 10.05 -8.23 8.60
C ILE A 2 8.86 -8.21 9.56
N GLU A 3 7.74 -7.67 9.11
CA GLU A 3 6.51 -7.71 9.88
C GLU A 3 5.29 -7.85 8.97
N MET A 4 4.17 -8.28 9.55
CA MET A 4 2.90 -8.36 8.85
C MET A 4 2.28 -6.97 8.81
N VAL A 5 1.94 -6.51 7.61
CA VAL A 5 1.40 -5.16 7.41
C VAL A 5 0.17 -5.20 6.52
N PHE A 6 -0.58 -4.10 6.56
CA PHE A 6 -1.61 -3.83 5.55
C PHE A 6 -1.02 -2.86 4.55
N ALA A 7 -0.83 -3.33 3.33
CA ALA A 7 -0.22 -2.52 2.29
C ALA A 7 -1.28 -1.97 1.34
N LEU A 8 -1.23 -0.66 1.11
CA LEU A 8 -2.01 -0.04 0.05
C LEU A 8 -1.20 -0.11 -1.23
N LEU A 9 -1.69 -0.87 -2.19
CA LEU A 9 -1.04 -1.04 -3.48
C LEU A 9 -1.63 -0.10 -4.51
N LEU A 10 -0.75 0.54 -5.25
CA LEU A 10 -1.11 1.28 -6.47
C LEU A 10 -0.71 0.39 -7.65
N ILE A 11 -1.72 -0.06 -8.40
CA ILE A 11 -1.53 -0.99 -9.52
C ILE A 11 -1.91 -0.28 -10.81
N GLN A 12 -1.00 -0.29 -11.77
CA GLN A 12 -1.23 0.27 -13.10
C GLN A 12 -0.82 -0.76 -14.14
N ASP A 13 -1.72 -1.03 -15.08
CA ASP A 13 -1.50 -2.00 -16.17
C ASP A 13 -1.04 -3.36 -15.64
N HIS A 14 -1.69 -3.84 -14.57
CA HIS A 14 -1.42 -5.11 -13.90
C HIS A 14 -0.06 -5.18 -13.18
N LYS A 15 0.60 -4.03 -12.99
CA LYS A 15 1.87 -3.95 -12.27
C LYS A 15 1.72 -3.13 -11.02
N ILE A 16 2.32 -3.59 -9.93
CA ILE A 16 2.40 -2.83 -8.67
C ILE A 16 3.50 -1.78 -8.86
N ILE A 17 3.11 -0.50 -8.87
CA ILE A 17 4.06 0.59 -9.05
C ILE A 17 4.38 1.30 -7.73
N GLU A 18 3.55 1.11 -6.71
CA GLU A 18 3.79 1.70 -5.39
C GLU A 18 3.11 0.85 -4.31
N HIS A 19 3.70 0.84 -3.13
CA HIS A 19 3.11 0.23 -1.94
C HIS A 19 3.36 1.13 -0.74
N ARG A 20 2.34 1.26 0.12
CA ARG A 20 2.42 2.10 1.31
C ARG A 20 2.04 1.32 2.54
N TYR A 21 2.75 1.61 3.63
CA TYR A 21 2.50 1.01 4.93
C TYR A 21 1.23 1.55 5.58
N ASN A 22 0.44 0.65 6.17
CA ASN A 22 -0.69 0.99 7.02
C ASN A 22 -0.71 0.04 8.21
N GLU A 23 -1.08 0.56 9.38
CA GLU A 23 -1.09 -0.21 10.62
C GLU A 23 -2.25 -1.20 10.70
N SER A 24 -3.36 -0.89 10.03
CA SER A 24 -4.59 -1.65 10.13
C SER A 24 -5.33 -1.65 8.81
N LEU A 25 -6.27 -2.59 8.65
CA LEU A 25 -7.15 -2.62 7.49
C LEU A 25 -7.99 -1.34 7.40
N SER A 26 -8.49 -0.87 8.55
CA SER A 26 -9.28 0.37 8.60
C SER A 26 -8.49 1.56 8.06
N SER A 27 -7.24 1.71 8.49
CA SER A 27 -6.35 2.76 8.02
C SER A 27 -6.08 2.64 6.52
N CYS A 28 -5.84 1.42 6.04
CA CYS A 28 -5.59 1.15 4.63
C CYS A 28 -6.82 1.50 3.77
N MET A 29 -8.00 1.12 4.20
CA MET A 29 -9.25 1.41 3.47
C MET A 29 -9.55 2.91 3.43
N LYS A 30 -9.24 3.62 4.52
CA LYS A 30 -9.39 5.08 4.56
C LYS A 30 -8.42 5.75 3.58
N ALA A 31 -7.17 5.33 3.57
CA ALA A 31 -6.16 5.85 2.63
C ALA A 31 -6.56 5.56 1.18
N ARG A 32 -7.10 4.35 0.93
CA ARG A 32 -7.61 3.97 -0.39
C ARG A 32 -8.71 4.90 -0.85
N ARG A 33 -9.69 5.18 0.00
CA ARG A 33 -10.80 6.10 -0.34
C ARG A 33 -10.29 7.50 -0.66
N ASN A 34 -9.36 8.00 0.15
CA ASN A 34 -8.78 9.34 -0.07
C ASN A 34 -8.00 9.41 -1.38
N ALA A 35 -7.25 8.36 -1.69
CA ALA A 35 -6.49 8.29 -2.94
C ALA A 35 -7.42 8.25 -4.17
N MET A 36 -8.54 7.53 -4.07
CA MET A 36 -9.49 7.40 -5.18
C MET A 36 -10.24 8.70 -5.47
N LYS A 37 -10.42 9.56 -4.47
CA LYS A 37 -11.13 10.83 -4.66
C LYS A 37 -10.44 11.76 -5.65
N ASP A 38 -9.12 11.70 -5.74
CA ASP A 38 -8.33 12.57 -6.60
C ASP A 38 -8.06 11.98 -7.98
N ARG A 39 -8.68 10.83 -8.29
CA ARG A 39 -8.46 10.14 -9.55
C ARG A 39 -9.62 10.31 -10.50
N SER A 40 -9.29 10.51 -11.78
CA SER A 40 -10.27 10.54 -12.86
C SER A 40 -10.78 9.12 -13.14
N PRO A 41 -12.07 8.95 -13.52
CA PRO A 41 -12.57 7.64 -13.93
C PRO A 41 -11.87 7.02 -15.13
N THR A 42 -11.12 7.83 -15.88
CA THR A 42 -10.37 7.36 -17.04
C THR A 42 -8.97 6.83 -16.68
N ASP A 43 -8.52 7.06 -15.45
CA ASP A 43 -7.23 6.53 -15.00
C ASP A 43 -7.29 5.01 -14.91
N ARG A 44 -6.27 4.35 -15.45
CA ARG A 44 -6.13 2.90 -15.40
C ARG A 44 -5.38 2.44 -14.16
N VAL A 45 -5.70 3.06 -13.04
CA VAL A 45 -5.06 2.80 -11.78
C VAL A 45 -6.03 2.13 -10.84
N VAL A 46 -5.57 1.06 -10.19
CA VAL A 46 -6.35 0.33 -9.19
C VAL A 46 -5.64 0.44 -7.86
N PHE A 47 -6.40 0.77 -6.82
CA PHE A 47 -5.90 0.75 -5.45
C PHE A 47 -6.43 -0.50 -4.75
N LYS A 48 -5.54 -1.21 -4.07
CA LYS A 48 -5.89 -2.45 -3.39
C LYS A 48 -5.22 -2.51 -2.02
N CYS A 49 -5.98 -2.91 -1.01
CA CYS A 49 -5.43 -3.18 0.32
C CYS A 49 -5.20 -4.67 0.48
N ILE A 50 -3.98 -5.04 0.84
CA ILE A 50 -3.65 -6.44 1.12
C ILE A 50 -2.97 -6.55 2.47
N GLN A 51 -3.08 -7.73 3.09
CA GLN A 51 -2.29 -8.09 4.25
C GLN A 51 -1.16 -8.99 3.79
N SER A 52 0.07 -8.61 4.11
CA SER A 52 1.24 -9.34 3.67
C SER A 52 2.41 -9.10 4.62
N LYS A 53 3.34 -10.04 4.64
CA LYS A 53 4.65 -9.80 5.24
C LYS A 53 5.42 -8.83 4.36
N ALA A 54 6.16 -7.95 4.99
CA ALA A 54 6.93 -6.94 4.27
C ALA A 54 8.25 -6.69 4.99
N ASN A 55 9.26 -6.34 4.22
CA ASN A 55 10.53 -5.86 4.76
C ASN A 55 10.36 -4.36 5.04
N ILE A 56 10.50 -3.97 6.30
CA ILE A 56 10.19 -2.63 6.80
C ILE A 56 11.48 -1.92 7.20
N GLU A 57 11.58 -0.65 6.85
CA GLU A 57 12.59 0.26 7.34
C GLU A 57 11.92 1.32 8.19
N VAL A 58 12.54 1.66 9.33
CA VAL A 58 12.10 2.77 10.16
C VAL A 58 13.09 3.91 9.96
N TYR A 59 12.56 5.04 9.50
CA TYR A 59 13.37 6.24 9.27
C TYR A 59 12.65 7.46 9.85
N MET A 60 13.32 8.16 10.74
CA MET A 60 12.77 9.34 11.42
C MET A 60 11.41 9.09 12.09
N GLY A 61 11.24 7.91 12.68
CA GLY A 61 9.99 7.52 13.35
C GLY A 61 8.90 7.06 12.43
N GLU A 62 9.12 7.02 11.13
CA GLU A 62 8.13 6.54 10.15
C GLU A 62 8.53 5.18 9.60
N LYS A 63 7.55 4.29 9.49
CA LYS A 63 7.74 2.98 8.88
C LYS A 63 7.50 3.05 7.39
N LYS A 64 8.41 2.43 6.65
CA LYS A 64 8.35 2.40 5.19
C LYS A 64 8.54 0.98 4.69
N ILE A 65 7.74 0.57 3.72
CA ILE A 65 7.89 -0.74 3.08
C ILE A 65 9.03 -0.67 2.08
N LEU A 66 10.05 -1.51 2.27
CA LEU A 66 11.14 -1.67 1.31
C LEU A 66 10.73 -2.65 0.22
N SER A 67 10.10 -3.76 0.60
CA SER A 67 9.62 -4.76 -0.34
C SER A 67 8.52 -5.59 0.30
N LEU A 68 7.62 -6.12 -0.52
CA LEU A 68 6.60 -7.07 -0.08
C LEU A 68 7.12 -8.48 -0.23
N ILE A 69 6.80 -9.32 0.75
CA ILE A 69 7.10 -10.74 0.70
C ILE A 69 5.81 -11.45 0.30
N LEU A 70 5.65 -11.66 -0.99
CA LEU A 70 4.47 -12.31 -1.55
C LEU A 70 4.78 -13.79 -1.81
N ASP A 71 3.99 -14.64 -1.20
CA ASP A 71 4.12 -16.09 -1.40
C ASP A 71 3.29 -16.56 -2.59
#